data_1ab008abb25fd10a52a21825ed449b7f
#
_entry.id   1ab008abb25fd10a52a21825ed449b7f
#
_cell.length_a   1.000
_cell.length_b   1.000
_cell.length_c   1.000
_cell.angle_alpha   90.00
_cell.angle_beta   90.00
_cell.angle_gamma   90.00
#
_symmetry.space_group_name_H-M   'P 1'
#
loop_
_entity.id
_entity.type
_entity.pdbx_description
1 polymer ?
#
loop_
_entity_poly.entity_id
_entity_poly.type
_entity_poly.pdbx_seq_one_letter_code
_entity_poly.pdbx_strand_id
1 'polypeptide(L)'
;MNKSILKKNTSRRNFLGGTAATVALTAGVGTPWIAQAASNVKIGLIHPATGWAAYPAAQLRYGAQMAIADINAAGGIKSMGGAQLEALLGDSQTKPEIGAAEVEKMNEAGVHAIQGCYQSAVGLAASAAAA
;
A
#
# COMPACT_ATOMS: atom_id res chain seq x y z
N MET A 1 76.70 -6.33 5.31
CA MET A 1 75.69 -5.27 5.16
C MET A 1 74.42 -5.77 5.86
N ASN A 2 74.18 -5.22 7.05
CA ASN A 2 73.12 -5.69 7.97
C ASN A 2 71.93 -4.72 7.87
N LYS A 3 70.81 -5.17 7.29
CA LYS A 3 69.53 -4.41 7.25
C LYS A 3 68.71 -4.81 8.46
N SER A 4 68.70 -4.03 9.51
CA SER A 4 67.81 -4.18 10.63
C SER A 4 66.41 -3.75 10.22
N ILE A 5 65.47 -4.71 10.26
CA ILE A 5 64.07 -4.45 10.04
C ILE A 5 63.51 -3.90 11.36
N LEU A 6 63.25 -2.59 11.40
CA LEU A 6 62.55 -1.93 12.50
C LEU A 6 61.06 -2.41 12.52
N LYS A 7 60.75 -3.29 13.47
CA LYS A 7 59.35 -3.62 13.82
C LYS A 7 58.71 -2.39 14.48
N LYS A 8 57.84 -1.72 13.74
CA LYS A 8 57.04 -0.62 14.26
C LYS A 8 55.97 -1.19 15.22
N ASN A 9 56.21 -1.04 16.51
CA ASN A 9 55.28 -1.50 17.55
C ASN A 9 54.08 -0.53 17.61
N THR A 10 52.97 -0.89 17.01
CA THR A 10 51.73 -0.10 17.04
C THR A 10 51.03 -0.36 18.39
N SER A 11 51.22 0.52 19.35
CA SER A 11 50.52 0.46 20.63
C SER A 11 49.02 0.61 20.46
N ARG A 12 48.23 -0.15 21.24
CA ARG A 12 46.76 -0.07 21.27
C ARG A 12 46.24 1.34 21.56
N ARG A 13 47.06 2.20 22.19
CA ARG A 13 46.74 3.61 22.44
C ARG A 13 46.68 4.46 21.17
N ASN A 14 47.46 4.12 20.14
CA ASN A 14 47.47 4.87 18.87
C ASN A 14 46.33 4.46 17.93
N PHE A 15 45.71 3.30 18.18
CA PHE A 15 44.53 2.87 17.41
C PHE A 15 43.27 3.65 17.80
N LEU A 16 43.14 4.05 19.07
CA LEU A 16 41.99 4.80 19.56
C LEU A 16 42.08 6.31 19.25
N GLY A 17 43.27 6.83 18.91
CA GLY A 17 43.45 8.23 18.52
C GLY A 17 43.16 8.51 17.03
N GLY A 18 43.14 7.45 16.19
CA GLY A 18 42.89 7.58 14.74
C GLY A 18 41.43 7.58 14.33
N THR A 19 40.54 7.15 15.22
CA THR A 19 39.10 7.05 14.92
C THR A 19 38.27 8.31 15.23
N ALA A 20 38.87 9.28 15.93
CA ALA A 20 38.17 10.53 16.27
C ALA A 20 38.13 11.57 15.15
N ALA A 21 38.97 11.40 14.10
CA ALA A 21 39.05 12.37 12.99
C ALA A 21 38.13 12.06 11.81
N THR A 22 37.48 10.88 11.78
CA THR A 22 36.62 10.45 10.65
C THR A 22 35.13 10.73 10.87
N VAL A 23 34.73 11.21 12.05
CA VAL A 23 33.31 11.48 12.37
C VAL A 23 32.89 12.92 11.99
N ALA A 24 33.85 13.81 11.67
CA ALA A 24 33.52 15.21 11.38
C ALA A 24 33.18 15.51 9.91
N LEU A 25 33.23 14.53 9.00
CA LEU A 25 32.91 14.75 7.58
C LEU A 25 31.54 14.22 7.14
N THR A 26 30.71 13.68 8.06
CA THR A 26 29.36 13.19 7.73
C THR A 26 28.24 14.15 8.13
N ALA A 27 28.55 15.36 8.57
CA ALA A 27 27.56 16.38 8.91
C ALA A 27 26.90 17.04 7.69
N GLY A 28 27.19 16.58 6.47
CA GLY A 28 26.60 17.09 5.23
C GLY A 28 25.79 16.06 4.43
N VAL A 29 25.73 14.80 4.85
CA VAL A 29 24.84 13.83 4.23
C VAL A 29 23.47 14.01 4.90
N GLY A 30 22.55 14.66 4.20
CA GLY A 30 21.18 14.86 4.67
C GLY A 30 20.66 13.59 5.32
N THR A 31 19.95 13.74 6.43
CA THR A 31 19.26 12.63 7.09
C THR A 31 18.60 11.75 6.03
N PRO A 32 18.84 10.43 6.03
CA PRO A 32 18.13 9.58 5.08
C PRO A 32 16.66 9.87 5.24
N TRP A 33 16.05 10.41 4.19
CA TRP A 33 14.62 10.57 4.12
C TRP A 33 14.07 9.16 4.21
N ILE A 34 13.63 8.76 5.38
CA ILE A 34 12.84 7.54 5.55
C ILE A 34 11.56 7.86 4.81
N ALA A 35 11.46 7.39 3.56
CA ALA A 35 10.21 7.43 2.83
C ALA A 35 9.22 6.69 3.72
N GLN A 36 8.33 7.45 4.37
CA GLN A 36 7.24 6.86 5.14
C GLN A 36 6.46 6.03 4.14
N ALA A 37 6.41 4.72 4.34
CA ALA A 37 5.65 3.84 3.47
C ALA A 37 4.22 4.40 3.40
N ALA A 38 3.80 4.77 2.19
CA ALA A 38 2.47 5.30 1.99
C ALA A 38 1.47 4.24 2.46
N SER A 39 0.50 4.65 3.28
CA SER A 39 -0.55 3.71 3.72
C SER A 39 -1.36 3.27 2.51
N ASN A 40 -1.70 1.99 2.42
CA ASN A 40 -2.55 1.48 1.36
C ASN A 40 -3.91 2.18 1.36
N VAL A 41 -4.45 2.42 0.17
CA VAL A 41 -5.79 2.95 -0.04
C VAL A 41 -6.74 1.79 -0.29
N LYS A 42 -7.66 1.57 0.64
CA LYS A 42 -8.64 0.49 0.54
C LYS A 42 -9.82 0.91 -0.34
N ILE A 43 -10.14 0.08 -1.34
CA ILE A 43 -11.26 0.26 -2.27
C ILE A 43 -12.22 -0.91 -2.11
N GLY A 44 -13.46 -0.61 -1.78
CA GLY A 44 -14.53 -1.60 -1.76
C GLY A 44 -15.04 -1.87 -3.17
N LEU A 45 -15.14 -3.14 -3.56
CA LEU A 45 -15.72 -3.56 -4.83
C LEU A 45 -17.00 -4.35 -4.56
N ILE A 46 -18.16 -3.73 -4.75
CA ILE A 46 -19.46 -4.36 -4.54
C ILE A 46 -20.07 -4.76 -5.87
N HIS A 47 -20.05 -6.05 -6.14
CA HIS A 47 -20.67 -6.64 -7.33
C HIS A 47 -21.33 -7.96 -6.94
N PRO A 48 -22.42 -8.37 -7.61
CA PRO A 48 -22.98 -9.68 -7.37
C PRO A 48 -21.98 -10.76 -7.81
N ALA A 49 -21.45 -11.49 -6.85
CA ALA A 49 -20.63 -12.69 -7.08
C ALA A 49 -21.51 -13.94 -7.12
N THR A 50 -22.67 -13.86 -6.49
CA THR A 50 -23.72 -14.87 -6.51
C THR A 50 -25.08 -14.27 -6.92
N GLY A 51 -26.09 -15.11 -7.11
CA GLY A 51 -27.41 -14.70 -7.61
C GLY A 51 -27.48 -14.63 -9.13
N TRP A 52 -28.64 -14.19 -9.65
CA TRP A 52 -28.93 -14.25 -11.10
C TRP A 52 -28.05 -13.31 -11.94
N ALA A 53 -27.54 -12.23 -11.36
CA ALA A 53 -26.68 -11.27 -12.05
C ALA A 53 -25.17 -11.58 -11.92
N ALA A 54 -24.79 -12.69 -11.27
CA ALA A 54 -23.38 -13.03 -11.02
C ALA A 54 -22.56 -13.12 -12.32
N TYR A 55 -23.10 -13.81 -13.34
CA TYR A 55 -22.40 -14.02 -14.60
C TYR A 55 -22.12 -12.70 -15.35
N PRO A 56 -23.13 -11.85 -15.66
CA PRO A 56 -22.88 -10.60 -16.37
C PRO A 56 -22.06 -9.60 -15.53
N ALA A 57 -22.19 -9.62 -14.21
CA ALA A 57 -21.44 -8.72 -13.33
C ALA A 57 -19.96 -9.13 -13.11
N ALA A 58 -19.61 -10.38 -13.39
CA ALA A 58 -18.24 -10.87 -13.24
C ALA A 58 -17.22 -10.02 -14.04
N GLN A 59 -17.59 -9.59 -15.25
CA GLN A 59 -16.73 -8.75 -16.09
C GLN A 59 -16.42 -7.39 -15.46
N LEU A 60 -17.38 -6.77 -14.77
CA LEU A 60 -17.18 -5.50 -14.08
C LEU A 60 -16.20 -5.67 -12.92
N ARG A 61 -16.37 -6.74 -12.14
CA ARG A 61 -15.47 -7.05 -11.02
C ARG A 61 -14.04 -7.33 -11.50
N TYR A 62 -13.88 -8.13 -12.54
CA TYR A 62 -12.56 -8.41 -13.11
C TYR A 62 -11.91 -7.15 -13.67
N GLY A 63 -12.68 -6.32 -14.38
CA GLY A 63 -12.17 -5.02 -14.88
C GLY A 63 -11.67 -4.11 -13.77
N ALA A 64 -12.40 -4.01 -12.65
CA ALA A 64 -11.98 -3.23 -11.50
C ALA A 64 -10.71 -3.80 -10.85
N GLN A 65 -10.63 -5.12 -10.69
CA GLN A 65 -9.42 -5.77 -10.15
C GLN A 65 -8.20 -5.60 -11.07
N MET A 66 -8.39 -5.69 -12.39
CA MET A 66 -7.32 -5.44 -13.35
C MET A 66 -6.83 -3.99 -13.27
N ALA A 67 -7.73 -3.01 -13.20
CA ALA A 67 -7.36 -1.60 -13.06
C ALA A 67 -6.55 -1.34 -11.78
N ILE A 68 -6.94 -1.96 -10.65
CA ILE A 68 -6.19 -1.90 -9.39
C ILE A 68 -4.79 -2.51 -9.56
N ALA A 69 -4.70 -3.68 -10.19
CA ALA A 69 -3.41 -4.34 -10.45
C ALA A 69 -2.49 -3.48 -11.34
N ASP A 70 -3.03 -2.88 -12.40
CA ASP A 70 -2.27 -2.00 -13.30
C ASP A 70 -1.76 -0.75 -12.59
N ILE A 71 -2.59 -0.10 -11.77
CA ILE A 71 -2.20 1.07 -10.97
C ILE A 71 -1.08 0.69 -10.00
N ASN A 72 -1.20 -0.44 -9.32
CA ASN A 72 -0.20 -0.93 -8.38
C ASN A 72 1.12 -1.28 -9.10
N ALA A 73 1.05 -1.94 -10.26
CA ALA A 73 2.23 -2.24 -11.09
C ALA A 73 2.92 -0.98 -11.59
N ALA A 74 2.17 0.10 -11.86
CA ALA A 74 2.72 1.41 -12.23
C ALA A 74 3.32 2.20 -11.05
N GLY A 75 3.38 1.61 -9.85
CA GLY A 75 3.95 2.22 -8.65
C GLY A 75 2.93 2.88 -7.73
N GLY A 76 1.65 2.55 -7.86
CA GLY A 76 0.58 3.04 -7.01
C GLY A 76 0.17 4.49 -7.30
N ILE A 77 -0.50 5.12 -6.34
CA ILE A 77 -0.99 6.50 -6.46
C ILE A 77 0.17 7.46 -6.23
N LYS A 78 0.72 8.03 -7.30
CA LYS A 78 1.92 8.89 -7.27
C LYS A 78 1.75 10.13 -6.39
N SER A 79 0.58 10.77 -6.42
CA SER A 79 0.26 11.94 -5.59
C SER A 79 0.21 11.61 -4.09
N MET A 80 0.11 10.33 -3.73
CA MET A 80 0.11 9.83 -2.36
C MET A 80 1.39 9.06 -2.02
N GLY A 81 2.51 9.39 -2.68
CA GLY A 81 3.80 8.77 -2.40
C GLY A 81 3.92 7.31 -2.83
N GLY A 82 3.13 6.88 -3.81
CA GLY A 82 3.12 5.48 -4.28
C GLY A 82 2.21 4.55 -3.47
N ALA A 83 1.20 5.10 -2.78
CA ALA A 83 0.22 4.30 -2.05
C ALA A 83 -0.41 3.24 -2.95
N GLN A 84 -0.39 1.99 -2.48
CA GLN A 84 -0.98 0.87 -3.20
C GLN A 84 -2.49 0.81 -2.95
N LEU A 85 -3.23 0.37 -3.95
CA LEU A 85 -4.66 0.08 -3.82
C LEU A 85 -4.87 -1.34 -3.28
N GLU A 86 -5.73 -1.47 -2.28
CA GLU A 86 -6.15 -2.75 -1.72
C GLU A 86 -7.64 -2.94 -1.95
N ALA A 87 -8.02 -4.01 -2.66
CA ALA A 87 -9.43 -4.30 -2.96
C ALA A 87 -10.08 -5.12 -1.85
N LEU A 88 -11.18 -4.62 -1.29
CA LEU A 88 -12.12 -5.41 -0.48
C LEU A 88 -13.30 -5.82 -1.37
N LEU A 89 -13.53 -7.13 -1.47
CA LEU A 89 -14.60 -7.66 -2.31
C LEU A 89 -15.88 -7.90 -1.48
N GLY A 90 -16.99 -7.35 -1.94
CA GLY A 90 -18.33 -7.59 -1.39
C GLY A 90 -19.22 -8.29 -2.41
N ASP A 91 -20.08 -9.19 -1.93
CA ASP A 91 -21.08 -9.87 -2.74
C ASP A 91 -22.47 -9.35 -2.41
N SER A 92 -23.05 -8.55 -3.29
CA SER A 92 -24.42 -8.05 -3.11
C SER A 92 -25.50 -9.13 -3.28
N GLN A 93 -25.15 -10.32 -3.78
CA GLN A 93 -26.09 -11.42 -4.08
C GLN A 93 -27.28 -10.98 -4.93
N THR A 94 -27.14 -9.88 -5.67
CA THR A 94 -28.21 -9.28 -6.46
C THR A 94 -29.36 -8.71 -5.59
N LYS A 95 -29.12 -8.42 -4.31
CA LYS A 95 -30.11 -7.96 -3.33
C LYS A 95 -29.73 -6.62 -2.72
N PRO A 96 -30.61 -5.60 -2.74
CA PRO A 96 -30.33 -4.27 -2.20
C PRO A 96 -29.88 -4.29 -0.73
N GLU A 97 -30.60 -5.04 0.12
CA GLU A 97 -30.35 -5.13 1.55
C GLU A 97 -28.98 -5.77 1.85
N ILE A 98 -28.54 -6.73 1.03
CA ILE A 98 -27.22 -7.34 1.19
C ILE A 98 -26.14 -6.39 0.70
N GLY A 99 -26.37 -5.68 -0.40
CA GLY A 99 -25.48 -4.66 -0.89
C GLY A 99 -25.22 -3.55 0.16
N ALA A 100 -26.27 -3.08 0.84
CA ALA A 100 -26.14 -2.11 1.93
C ALA A 100 -25.32 -2.67 3.11
N ALA A 101 -25.61 -3.90 3.54
CA ALA A 101 -24.87 -4.56 4.64
C ALA A 101 -23.38 -4.78 4.29
N GLU A 102 -23.05 -5.07 3.04
CA GLU A 102 -21.65 -5.16 2.60
C GLU A 102 -20.95 -3.78 2.65
N VAL A 103 -21.66 -2.69 2.34
CA VAL A 103 -21.12 -1.31 2.50
C VAL A 103 -20.81 -1.01 3.96
N GLU A 104 -21.70 -1.33 4.89
CA GLU A 104 -21.48 -1.12 6.33
C GLU A 104 -20.22 -1.86 6.79
N LYS A 105 -20.02 -3.12 6.41
CA LYS A 105 -18.80 -3.87 6.69
C LYS A 105 -17.55 -3.21 6.11
N MET A 106 -17.65 -2.67 4.90
CA MET A 106 -16.54 -1.95 4.26
C MET A 106 -16.20 -0.65 4.99
N ASN A 107 -17.20 0.08 5.46
CA ASN A 107 -17.00 1.28 6.28
C ASN A 107 -16.29 0.94 7.60
N GLU A 108 -16.71 -0.13 8.29
CA GLU A 108 -16.04 -0.63 9.49
C GLU A 108 -14.58 -1.07 9.21
N ALA A 109 -14.30 -1.61 8.03
CA ALA A 109 -12.96 -1.99 7.61
C ALA A 109 -12.10 -0.79 7.18
N GLY A 110 -12.63 0.42 7.18
CA GLY A 110 -11.92 1.64 6.82
C GLY A 110 -11.65 1.76 5.31
N VAL A 111 -12.62 1.39 4.48
CA VAL A 111 -12.57 1.58 3.03
C VAL A 111 -12.69 3.07 2.72
N HIS A 112 -11.87 3.57 1.81
CA HIS A 112 -11.83 4.99 1.44
C HIS A 112 -12.79 5.35 0.31
N ALA A 113 -13.11 4.39 -0.56
CA ALA A 113 -14.07 4.56 -1.64
C ALA A 113 -14.67 3.20 -2.03
N ILE A 114 -15.88 3.25 -2.56
CA ILE A 114 -16.62 2.05 -3.00
C ILE A 114 -16.90 2.17 -4.49
N GLN A 115 -16.60 1.12 -5.22
CA GLN A 115 -16.90 0.94 -6.64
C GLN A 115 -17.88 -0.25 -6.79
N GLY A 116 -18.85 -0.08 -7.58
CA GLY A 116 -19.97 -1.01 -7.86
C GLY A 116 -21.19 -0.15 -8.21
N CYS A 117 -22.31 -0.64 -8.40
CA CYS A 117 -22.90 -1.96 -8.38
C CYS A 117 -23.31 -2.33 -9.82
N TYR A 118 -23.78 -3.55 -10.02
CA TYR A 118 -24.35 -3.91 -11.33
C TYR A 118 -25.79 -3.41 -11.48
N GLN A 119 -26.58 -3.46 -10.41
CA GLN A 119 -28.01 -3.11 -10.43
C GLN A 119 -28.27 -1.77 -9.75
N SER A 120 -29.13 -0.97 -10.35
CA SER A 120 -29.52 0.36 -9.82
C SER A 120 -30.14 0.30 -8.42
N ALA A 121 -31.00 -0.71 -8.15
CA ALA A 121 -31.62 -0.89 -6.84
C ALA A 121 -30.58 -1.18 -5.74
N VAL A 122 -29.58 -2.00 -6.04
CA VAL A 122 -28.45 -2.28 -5.15
C VAL A 122 -27.60 -1.01 -4.98
N GLY A 123 -27.34 -0.29 -6.07
CA GLY A 123 -26.58 0.96 -6.04
C GLY A 123 -27.24 2.04 -5.18
N LEU A 124 -28.57 2.15 -5.24
CA LEU A 124 -29.31 3.10 -4.41
C LEU A 124 -29.19 2.75 -2.91
N ALA A 125 -29.38 1.49 -2.54
CA ALA A 125 -29.24 1.05 -1.15
C ALA A 125 -27.81 1.16 -0.64
N ALA A 126 -26.84 0.77 -1.47
CA ALA A 126 -25.41 0.88 -1.16
C ALA A 126 -24.97 2.34 -0.97
N SER A 127 -25.42 3.27 -1.82
CA SER A 127 -25.07 4.69 -1.69
C SER A 127 -25.68 5.32 -0.43
N ALA A 128 -26.89 4.90 -0.02
CA ALA A 128 -27.47 5.35 1.24
C ALA A 128 -26.74 4.85 2.48
N ALA A 129 -26.16 3.63 2.40
CA ALA A 129 -25.35 3.07 3.49
C ALA A 129 -23.92 3.65 3.54
N ALA A 130 -23.43 4.26 2.45
CA ALA A 130 -22.11 4.86 2.37
C ALA A 130 -22.06 6.33 2.84
N ALA A 131 -23.23 6.98 2.99
CA ALA A 131 -23.35 8.40 3.38
C ALA A 131 -23.23 8.59 4.90
#